data_857dfb9886a70c1a27f615f46651f568
#
_entry.id   857dfb9886a70c1a27f615f46651f568
#
_cell.length_a   1.000
_cell.length_b   1.000
_cell.length_c   1.000
_cell.angle_alpha   90.00
_cell.angle_beta   90.00
_cell.angle_gamma   90.00
#
_symmetry.space_group_name_H-M   'P 1'
#
loop_
_entity.id
_entity.type
_entity.pdbx_description
1 polymer ?
#
loop_
_entity_poly.entity_id
_entity_poly.type
_entity_poly.pdbx_seq_one_letter_code
_entity_poly.pdbx_strand_id
1 'polypeptide(L)'
;TIIAIEINPRVSRSSALASKATGYPIAKIAAKLAIGYNLDELQNQITKTTSAYFEPTLDYVIVKVPRFNFDKFKGANKELGLQMKAVGEVMAIGRTFIEALQKAAQSLETGRAGLGADGRQSRNLEEIMYSLEHPSADRLFHIKDAFELGVPLESIRKATHIDKWYLLQIQELVQLETELKRYQLNNIPADFFMTLKQKGYSDQQIAWLL
;
A
#
# COMPACT_ATOMS: atom_id res chain seq x y z
N THR A 1 -15.73 1.39 -13.53
CA THR A 1 -15.70 0.23 -14.45
C THR A 1 -14.96 -0.91 -13.76
N ILE A 2 -15.54 -2.11 -13.73
CA ILE A 2 -14.90 -3.34 -13.23
C ILE A 2 -14.31 -4.06 -14.44
N ILE A 3 -13.03 -4.39 -14.37
CA ILE A 3 -12.30 -5.10 -15.43
C ILE A 3 -11.77 -6.40 -14.84
N ALA A 4 -12.17 -7.54 -15.41
CA ALA A 4 -11.59 -8.83 -15.07
C ALA A 4 -10.20 -8.95 -15.72
N ILE A 5 -9.17 -9.16 -14.90
CA ILE A 5 -7.78 -9.29 -15.36
C ILE A 5 -7.44 -10.76 -15.55
N GLU A 6 -7.74 -11.59 -14.56
CA GLU A 6 -7.56 -13.05 -14.63
C GLU A 6 -8.52 -13.77 -13.67
N ILE A 7 -8.75 -15.04 -13.93
CA ILE A 7 -9.53 -15.94 -13.06
C ILE A 7 -8.63 -17.11 -12.67
N ASN A 8 -8.48 -17.35 -11.38
CA ASN A 8 -7.75 -18.50 -10.85
C ASN A 8 -8.74 -19.55 -10.33
N PRO A 9 -9.02 -20.65 -11.07
CA PRO A 9 -9.98 -21.68 -10.67
C PRO A 9 -9.40 -22.62 -9.61
N ARG A 10 -8.76 -22.07 -8.58
CA ARG A 10 -8.09 -22.78 -7.49
C ARG A 10 -7.93 -21.87 -6.29
N VAL A 11 -7.61 -22.44 -5.12
CA VAL A 11 -7.07 -21.65 -4.01
C VAL A 11 -5.68 -21.14 -4.40
N SER A 12 -5.53 -19.84 -4.44
CA SER A 12 -4.33 -19.16 -4.91
C SER A 12 -3.67 -18.35 -3.79
N ARG A 13 -2.54 -17.69 -4.11
CA ARG A 13 -1.89 -16.75 -3.19
C ARG A 13 -2.82 -15.59 -2.80
N SER A 14 -3.67 -15.13 -3.71
CA SER A 14 -4.68 -14.11 -3.42
C SER A 14 -5.70 -14.59 -2.38
N SER A 15 -6.13 -15.87 -2.44
CA SER A 15 -7.00 -16.47 -1.41
C SER A 15 -6.31 -16.52 -0.04
N ALA A 16 -5.03 -16.85 0.01
CA ALA A 16 -4.26 -16.85 1.25
C ALA A 16 -4.15 -15.43 1.86
N LEU A 17 -3.96 -14.42 1.01
CA LEU A 17 -3.97 -13.01 1.45
C LEU A 17 -5.36 -12.59 1.94
N ALA A 18 -6.42 -12.94 1.23
CA ALA A 18 -7.80 -12.67 1.67
C ALA A 18 -8.09 -13.34 3.02
N SER A 19 -7.62 -14.58 3.23
CA SER A 19 -7.73 -15.27 4.53
C SER A 19 -7.02 -14.52 5.65
N LYS A 20 -5.81 -14.00 5.40
CA LYS A 20 -5.08 -13.17 6.38
C LYS A 20 -5.79 -11.84 6.62
N ALA A 21 -6.28 -11.21 5.54
CA ALA A 21 -6.94 -9.93 5.60
C ALA A 21 -8.22 -9.95 6.41
N THR A 22 -9.03 -10.98 6.22
CA THR A 22 -10.37 -11.11 6.81
C THR A 22 -10.40 -11.97 8.07
N GLY A 23 -9.32 -12.73 8.33
CA GLY A 23 -9.34 -13.78 9.33
C GLY A 23 -10.18 -14.99 8.93
N TYR A 24 -10.81 -15.02 7.75
CA TYR A 24 -11.68 -16.10 7.30
C TYR A 24 -10.85 -17.26 6.70
N PRO A 25 -11.01 -18.52 7.16
CA PRO A 25 -10.15 -19.64 6.75
C PRO A 25 -10.58 -20.25 5.41
N ILE A 26 -10.40 -19.52 4.31
CA ILE A 26 -10.87 -19.89 2.96
C ILE A 26 -10.44 -21.31 2.56
N ALA A 27 -9.17 -21.66 2.72
CA ALA A 27 -8.65 -22.97 2.31
C ALA A 27 -9.31 -24.12 3.07
N LYS A 28 -9.55 -23.96 4.36
CA LYS A 28 -10.18 -24.98 5.20
C LYS A 28 -11.66 -25.17 4.84
N ILE A 29 -12.36 -24.07 4.60
CA ILE A 29 -13.76 -24.11 4.15
C ILE A 29 -13.84 -24.77 2.77
N ALA A 30 -12.99 -24.34 1.81
CA ALA A 30 -12.93 -24.92 0.47
C ALA A 30 -12.67 -26.46 0.50
N ALA A 31 -11.77 -26.93 1.37
CA ALA A 31 -11.51 -28.36 1.52
C ALA A 31 -12.74 -29.14 2.01
N LYS A 32 -13.51 -28.57 2.93
CA LYS A 32 -14.75 -29.18 3.41
C LYS A 32 -15.84 -29.22 2.35
N LEU A 33 -15.99 -28.12 1.59
CA LEU A 33 -16.92 -28.07 0.46
C LEU A 33 -16.58 -29.12 -0.60
N ALA A 34 -15.28 -29.35 -0.86
CA ALA A 34 -14.81 -30.33 -1.84
C ALA A 34 -15.15 -31.79 -1.46
N ILE A 35 -15.37 -32.09 -0.20
CA ILE A 35 -15.77 -33.42 0.29
C ILE A 35 -17.28 -33.53 0.52
N GLY A 36 -18.08 -32.54 0.09
CA GLY A 36 -19.53 -32.64 0.01
C GLY A 36 -20.30 -31.85 1.07
N TYR A 37 -19.66 -31.11 1.97
CA TYR A 37 -20.39 -30.21 2.87
C TYR A 37 -20.94 -29.00 2.11
N ASN A 38 -22.09 -28.51 2.55
CA ASN A 38 -22.63 -27.23 2.11
C ASN A 38 -22.14 -26.11 3.02
N LEU A 39 -22.14 -24.88 2.51
CA LEU A 39 -21.59 -23.73 3.23
C LEU A 39 -22.37 -23.38 4.51
N ASP A 40 -23.65 -23.62 4.52
CA ASP A 40 -24.61 -23.43 5.65
C ASP A 40 -24.43 -24.49 6.77
N GLU A 41 -23.87 -25.65 6.43
CA GLU A 41 -23.57 -26.71 7.39
C GLU A 41 -22.23 -26.43 8.15
N LEU A 42 -21.44 -25.48 7.68
CA LEU A 42 -20.14 -25.16 8.24
C LEU A 42 -20.20 -23.95 9.18
N GLN A 43 -19.52 -24.09 10.31
CA GLN A 43 -19.38 -23.01 11.26
C GLN A 43 -18.12 -22.18 10.98
N ASN A 44 -18.21 -20.86 11.12
CA ASN A 44 -17.07 -19.98 11.10
C ASN A 44 -16.21 -20.23 12.36
N GLN A 45 -15.01 -20.78 12.17
CA GLN A 45 -14.14 -21.17 13.28
C GLN A 45 -13.47 -19.99 13.99
N ILE A 46 -13.52 -18.80 13.42
CA ILE A 46 -12.96 -17.58 14.01
C ILE A 46 -13.95 -16.96 14.98
N THR A 47 -15.17 -16.74 14.53
CA THR A 47 -16.24 -16.21 15.39
C THR A 47 -16.81 -17.28 16.33
N LYS A 48 -16.78 -18.55 15.91
CA LYS A 48 -17.37 -19.73 16.60
C LYS A 48 -18.89 -19.64 16.84
N THR A 49 -19.51 -18.56 16.46
CA THR A 49 -20.93 -18.25 16.71
C THR A 49 -21.73 -18.06 15.44
N THR A 50 -21.05 -17.76 14.31
CA THR A 50 -21.71 -17.53 13.01
C THR A 50 -21.44 -18.67 12.04
N SER A 51 -22.33 -18.83 11.06
CA SER A 51 -22.13 -19.76 9.94
C SER A 51 -20.99 -19.30 9.03
N ALA A 52 -20.38 -20.26 8.29
CA ALA A 52 -19.33 -19.96 7.33
C ALA A 52 -19.79 -19.12 6.12
N TYR A 53 -21.10 -19.06 5.84
CA TYR A 53 -21.63 -18.20 4.77
C TYR A 53 -21.77 -16.72 5.19
N PHE A 54 -21.52 -16.38 6.46
CA PHE A 54 -21.62 -15.01 6.94
C PHE A 54 -20.41 -14.20 6.47
N GLU A 55 -20.65 -13.11 5.74
CA GLU A 55 -19.58 -12.26 5.19
C GLU A 55 -18.82 -11.54 6.31
N PRO A 56 -17.48 -11.59 6.31
CA PRO A 56 -16.69 -10.86 7.31
C PRO A 56 -16.88 -9.35 7.18
N THR A 57 -17.09 -8.68 8.31
CA THR A 57 -17.14 -7.22 8.41
C THR A 57 -15.82 -6.70 8.96
N LEU A 58 -15.18 -5.78 8.24
CA LEU A 58 -13.86 -5.23 8.58
C LEU A 58 -13.96 -3.74 8.92
N ASP A 59 -13.25 -3.31 9.98
CA ASP A 59 -13.14 -1.92 10.40
C ASP A 59 -11.70 -1.36 10.24
N TYR A 60 -10.90 -2.01 9.42
CA TYR A 60 -9.52 -1.66 9.10
C TYR A 60 -9.24 -1.72 7.60
N VAL A 61 -8.18 -1.05 7.18
CA VAL A 61 -7.71 -1.02 5.80
C VAL A 61 -6.48 -1.90 5.66
N ILE A 62 -6.44 -2.66 4.58
CA ILE A 62 -5.29 -3.48 4.22
C ILE A 62 -4.70 -2.98 2.91
N VAL A 63 -3.40 -2.70 2.94
CA VAL A 63 -2.62 -2.35 1.76
C VAL A 63 -1.61 -3.45 1.48
N LYS A 64 -1.65 -3.96 0.25
CA LYS A 64 -0.67 -4.91 -0.28
C LYS A 64 0.23 -4.19 -1.26
N VAL A 65 1.56 -4.28 -1.05
CA VAL A 65 2.56 -3.73 -1.97
C VAL A 65 3.51 -4.83 -2.42
N PRO A 66 3.75 -4.99 -3.74
CA PRO A 66 4.69 -5.98 -4.25
C PRO A 66 6.15 -5.57 -3.96
N ARG A 67 7.01 -6.57 -3.75
CA ARG A 67 8.45 -6.42 -3.63
C ARG A 67 9.13 -6.83 -4.93
N PHE A 68 10.00 -5.97 -5.44
CA PHE A 68 10.81 -6.22 -6.64
C PHE A 68 12.29 -6.30 -6.28
N ASN A 69 13.07 -7.09 -7.03
CA ASN A 69 14.52 -7.26 -6.84
C ASN A 69 15.28 -6.95 -8.14
N PHE A 70 14.91 -5.88 -8.82
CA PHE A 70 15.59 -5.47 -10.06
C PHE A 70 17.08 -5.12 -9.85
N ASP A 71 17.47 -4.76 -8.63
CA ASP A 71 18.84 -4.51 -8.21
C ASP A 71 19.73 -5.75 -8.33
N LYS A 72 19.16 -6.94 -8.18
CA LYS A 72 19.88 -8.23 -8.28
C LYS A 72 20.04 -8.74 -9.71
N PHE A 73 19.26 -8.24 -10.66
CA PHE A 73 19.24 -8.69 -12.05
C PHE A 73 19.68 -7.57 -12.98
N LYS A 74 21.00 -7.49 -13.23
CA LYS A 74 21.57 -6.51 -14.18
C LYS A 74 20.99 -6.71 -15.57
N GLY A 75 20.56 -5.62 -16.22
CA GLY A 75 19.97 -5.65 -17.55
C GLY A 75 18.49 -6.07 -17.62
N ALA A 76 17.84 -6.36 -16.49
CA ALA A 76 16.41 -6.63 -16.50
C ALA A 76 15.60 -5.37 -16.83
N ASN A 77 14.56 -5.53 -17.65
CA ASN A 77 13.60 -4.46 -17.91
C ASN A 77 12.81 -4.18 -16.62
N LYS A 78 12.99 -2.97 -16.08
CA LYS A 78 12.37 -2.50 -14.82
C LYS A 78 10.94 -1.99 -14.99
N GLU A 79 10.51 -1.74 -16.22
CA GLU A 79 9.15 -1.29 -16.51
C GLU A 79 8.15 -2.42 -16.21
N LEU A 80 7.09 -2.07 -15.47
CA LEU A 80 6.02 -3.00 -15.10
C LEU A 80 5.02 -3.10 -16.24
N GLY A 81 4.64 -4.33 -16.58
CA GLY A 81 3.71 -4.63 -17.65
C GLY A 81 2.86 -5.86 -17.31
N LEU A 82 2.46 -6.62 -18.33
CA LEU A 82 1.59 -7.78 -18.17
C LEU A 82 2.25 -8.97 -17.46
N GLN A 83 3.59 -9.03 -17.48
CA GLN A 83 4.33 -10.11 -16.82
C GLN A 83 4.47 -9.88 -15.33
N MET A 84 4.34 -10.93 -14.54
CA MET A 84 4.63 -10.89 -13.11
C MET A 84 6.13 -10.74 -12.88
N LYS A 85 6.55 -9.62 -12.28
CA LYS A 85 7.96 -9.30 -11.96
C LYS A 85 8.22 -9.23 -10.46
N ALA A 86 7.16 -9.27 -9.64
CA ALA A 86 7.30 -9.26 -8.19
C ALA A 86 7.86 -10.59 -7.67
N VAL A 87 8.81 -10.51 -6.74
CA VAL A 87 9.42 -11.68 -6.07
C VAL A 87 8.78 -11.98 -4.73
N GLY A 88 8.01 -11.07 -4.20
CA GLY A 88 7.29 -11.17 -2.94
C GLY A 88 6.32 -10.00 -2.77
N GLU A 89 5.77 -9.90 -1.58
CA GLU A 89 4.78 -8.88 -1.25
C GLU A 89 4.76 -8.62 0.25
N VAL A 90 4.39 -7.43 0.64
CA VAL A 90 4.07 -7.08 2.02
C VAL A 90 2.59 -6.77 2.13
N MET A 91 2.03 -7.04 3.30
CA MET A 91 0.66 -6.69 3.66
C MET A 91 0.70 -5.89 4.96
N ALA A 92 0.18 -4.69 4.92
CA ALA A 92 0.09 -3.83 6.09
C ALA A 92 -1.37 -3.53 6.44
N ILE A 93 -1.64 -3.41 7.72
CA ILE A 93 -2.96 -3.12 8.29
C ILE A 93 -2.91 -1.77 8.99
N GLY A 94 -3.90 -0.92 8.74
CA GLY A 94 -4.05 0.37 9.39
C GLY A 94 -5.52 0.73 9.57
N ARG A 95 -5.79 1.75 10.36
CA ARG A 95 -7.13 2.33 10.52
C ARG A 95 -7.54 3.14 9.29
N THR A 96 -6.56 3.69 8.58
CA THR A 96 -6.74 4.47 7.36
C THR A 96 -5.85 3.93 6.24
N PHE A 97 -6.21 4.25 4.99
CA PHE A 97 -5.41 3.87 3.83
C PHE A 97 -3.97 4.39 3.93
N ILE A 98 -3.81 5.64 4.33
CA ILE A 98 -2.49 6.28 4.37
C ILE A 98 -1.59 5.69 5.45
N GLU A 99 -2.15 5.35 6.62
CA GLU A 99 -1.42 4.62 7.66
C GLU A 99 -0.95 3.26 7.15
N ALA A 100 -1.85 2.50 6.52
CA ALA A 100 -1.52 1.18 5.97
C ALA A 100 -0.48 1.29 4.84
N LEU A 101 -0.56 2.31 3.97
CA LEU A 101 0.41 2.54 2.90
C LEU A 101 1.81 2.88 3.44
N GLN A 102 1.91 3.76 4.43
CA GLN A 102 3.17 4.09 5.10
C GLN A 102 3.81 2.84 5.74
N LYS A 103 3.04 2.07 6.48
CA LYS A 103 3.50 0.80 7.08
C LYS A 103 3.95 -0.20 6.01
N ALA A 104 3.22 -0.31 4.90
CA ALA A 104 3.61 -1.19 3.80
C ALA A 104 4.95 -0.76 3.19
N ALA A 105 5.16 0.54 2.96
CA ALA A 105 6.42 1.06 2.43
C ALA A 105 7.61 0.76 3.36
N GLN A 106 7.43 0.90 4.68
CA GLN A 106 8.44 0.53 5.67
C GLN A 106 8.76 -0.97 5.64
N SER A 107 7.74 -1.81 5.48
CA SER A 107 7.85 -3.28 5.52
C SER A 107 8.46 -3.88 4.26
N LEU A 108 8.66 -3.11 3.19
CA LEU A 108 9.28 -3.59 1.94
C LEU A 108 10.76 -3.96 2.09
N GLU A 109 11.42 -3.60 3.20
CA GLU A 109 12.85 -3.86 3.44
C GLU A 109 13.77 -3.31 2.33
N THR A 110 13.39 -2.16 1.76
CA THR A 110 14.19 -1.43 0.77
C THR A 110 15.06 -0.36 1.39
N GLY A 111 15.09 -0.29 2.73
CA GLY A 111 15.78 0.77 3.49
C GLY A 111 15.06 2.11 3.46
N ARG A 112 13.77 2.14 3.04
CA ARG A 112 12.91 3.31 3.11
C ARG A 112 12.26 3.40 4.50
N ALA A 113 12.13 4.60 5.03
CA ALA A 113 11.54 4.85 6.35
C ALA A 113 10.00 4.94 6.33
N GLY A 114 9.43 4.92 5.13
CA GLY A 114 8.01 5.07 4.81
C GLY A 114 7.86 5.46 3.35
N LEU A 115 6.78 6.13 2.99
CA LEU A 115 6.59 6.68 1.64
C LEU A 115 7.37 8.01 1.49
N GLY A 116 8.71 7.94 1.44
CA GLY A 116 9.60 9.11 1.34
C GLY A 116 9.92 9.75 2.70
N ALA A 117 10.35 11.03 2.69
CA ALA A 117 10.88 11.76 3.85
C ALA A 117 12.07 11.03 4.53
N ASP A 118 13.02 10.56 3.72
CA ASP A 118 14.15 9.74 4.15
C ASP A 118 15.45 10.07 3.40
N GLY A 119 15.49 11.21 2.73
CA GLY A 119 16.65 11.69 1.99
C GLY A 119 16.88 11.05 0.62
N ARG A 120 15.95 10.20 0.15
CA ARG A 120 16.06 9.47 -1.13
C ARG A 120 15.08 9.97 -2.20
N GLN A 121 14.56 11.19 -2.05
CA GLN A 121 13.65 11.80 -3.01
C GLN A 121 14.38 12.14 -4.31
N SER A 122 13.76 11.86 -5.45
CA SER A 122 14.21 12.44 -6.72
C SER A 122 13.81 13.92 -6.79
N ARG A 123 14.69 14.74 -7.35
CA ARG A 123 14.46 16.17 -7.63
C ARG A 123 14.48 16.47 -9.13
N ASN A 124 14.67 15.45 -9.95
CA ASN A 124 14.66 15.58 -11.40
C ASN A 124 13.22 15.41 -11.90
N LEU A 125 12.60 16.50 -12.31
CA LEU A 125 11.21 16.52 -12.77
C LEU A 125 10.99 15.66 -14.03
N GLU A 126 11.95 15.63 -14.96
CA GLU A 126 11.83 14.83 -16.19
C GLU A 126 11.83 13.34 -15.87
N GLU A 127 12.74 12.90 -14.99
CA GLU A 127 12.81 11.51 -14.51
C GLU A 127 11.52 11.10 -13.79
N ILE A 128 11.01 11.98 -12.91
CA ILE A 128 9.76 11.75 -12.19
C ILE A 128 8.61 11.61 -13.18
N MET A 129 8.42 12.55 -14.10
CA MET A 129 7.32 12.51 -15.07
C MET A 129 7.40 11.28 -15.96
N TYR A 130 8.59 10.92 -16.44
CA TYR A 130 8.82 9.67 -17.18
C TYR A 130 8.39 8.45 -16.35
N SER A 131 8.77 8.38 -15.08
CA SER A 131 8.44 7.26 -14.18
C SER A 131 6.94 7.21 -13.82
N LEU A 132 6.22 8.33 -13.89
CA LEU A 132 4.77 8.36 -13.72
C LEU A 132 4.04 7.76 -14.92
N GLU A 133 4.54 8.00 -16.13
CA GLU A 133 3.98 7.45 -17.38
C GLU A 133 4.37 5.99 -17.59
N HIS A 134 5.60 5.62 -17.21
CA HIS A 134 6.17 4.27 -17.36
C HIS A 134 6.24 3.57 -16.00
N PRO A 135 5.27 2.72 -15.66
CA PRO A 135 5.17 2.16 -14.31
C PRO A 135 6.41 1.36 -13.92
N SER A 136 6.97 1.70 -12.77
CA SER A 136 8.16 1.06 -12.19
C SER A 136 7.93 0.68 -10.72
N ALA A 137 8.89 -0.02 -10.13
CA ALA A 137 8.87 -0.35 -8.70
C ALA A 137 8.80 0.89 -7.79
N ASP A 138 9.39 2.01 -8.23
CA ASP A 138 9.51 3.25 -7.45
C ASP A 138 8.39 4.25 -7.72
N ARG A 139 7.43 3.91 -8.58
CA ARG A 139 6.35 4.82 -9.01
C ARG A 139 5.60 5.49 -7.86
N LEU A 140 5.33 4.75 -6.76
CA LEU A 140 4.64 5.31 -5.60
C LEU A 140 5.45 6.42 -4.92
N PHE A 141 6.78 6.27 -4.87
CA PHE A 141 7.68 7.29 -4.33
C PHE A 141 7.73 8.50 -5.25
N HIS A 142 7.81 8.29 -6.57
CA HIS A 142 7.81 9.36 -7.56
C HIS A 142 6.49 10.16 -7.60
N ILE A 143 5.34 9.54 -7.29
CA ILE A 143 4.08 10.28 -7.11
C ILE A 143 4.21 11.29 -5.97
N LYS A 144 4.78 10.88 -4.84
CA LYS A 144 5.02 11.78 -3.71
C LYS A 144 6.03 12.87 -4.06
N ASP A 145 7.15 12.50 -4.70
CA ASP A 145 8.18 13.45 -5.16
C ASP A 145 7.60 14.51 -6.11
N ALA A 146 6.70 14.09 -7.01
CA ALA A 146 5.98 15.00 -7.91
C ALA A 146 5.14 16.04 -7.15
N PHE A 147 4.41 15.62 -6.12
CA PHE A 147 3.69 16.55 -5.25
C PHE A 147 4.61 17.49 -4.49
N GLU A 148 5.75 17.02 -4.00
CA GLU A 148 6.77 17.86 -3.34
C GLU A 148 7.34 18.94 -4.27
N LEU A 149 7.43 18.65 -5.57
CA LEU A 149 7.85 19.60 -6.62
C LEU A 149 6.71 20.47 -7.13
N GLY A 150 5.52 20.36 -6.57
CA GLY A 150 4.35 21.19 -6.94
C GLY A 150 3.67 20.76 -8.24
N VAL A 151 3.87 19.53 -8.73
CA VAL A 151 3.15 19.04 -9.91
C VAL A 151 1.66 18.97 -9.60
N PRO A 152 0.78 19.55 -10.45
CA PRO A 152 -0.65 19.52 -10.21
C PRO A 152 -1.21 18.08 -10.18
N LEU A 153 -2.17 17.83 -9.28
CA LEU A 153 -2.81 16.52 -9.12
C LEU A 153 -3.35 15.97 -10.44
N GLU A 154 -3.97 16.80 -11.26
CA GLU A 154 -4.55 16.40 -12.55
C GLU A 154 -3.47 15.97 -13.56
N SER A 155 -2.28 16.55 -13.51
CA SER A 155 -1.13 16.12 -14.32
C SER A 155 -0.64 14.74 -13.89
N ILE A 156 -0.51 14.51 -12.59
CA ILE A 156 -0.16 13.20 -12.02
C ILE A 156 -1.23 12.16 -12.38
N ARG A 157 -2.51 12.51 -12.24
CA ARG A 157 -3.62 11.63 -12.59
C ARG A 157 -3.62 11.23 -14.07
N LYS A 158 -3.36 12.17 -14.97
CA LYS A 158 -3.25 11.90 -16.42
C LYS A 158 -2.09 10.98 -16.74
N ALA A 159 -0.93 11.20 -16.13
CA ALA A 159 0.26 10.38 -16.37
C ALA A 159 0.14 8.97 -15.78
N THR A 160 -0.48 8.84 -14.61
CA THR A 160 -0.52 7.58 -13.87
C THR A 160 -1.77 6.75 -14.12
N HIS A 161 -2.88 7.37 -14.53
CA HIS A 161 -4.24 6.80 -14.56
C HIS A 161 -4.73 6.29 -13.18
N ILE A 162 -4.08 6.71 -12.10
CA ILE A 162 -4.50 6.38 -10.73
C ILE A 162 -5.69 7.24 -10.35
N ASP A 163 -6.66 6.64 -9.66
CA ASP A 163 -7.84 7.34 -9.18
C ASP A 163 -7.46 8.50 -8.24
N LYS A 164 -8.17 9.61 -8.41
CA LYS A 164 -7.95 10.87 -7.68
C LYS A 164 -7.95 10.67 -6.16
N TRP A 165 -8.78 9.77 -5.65
CA TRP A 165 -8.88 9.53 -4.21
C TRP A 165 -7.54 9.08 -3.62
N TYR A 166 -6.82 8.14 -4.28
CA TYR A 166 -5.51 7.68 -3.82
C TYR A 166 -4.44 8.77 -3.90
N LEU A 167 -4.47 9.57 -4.96
CA LEU A 167 -3.54 10.69 -5.13
C LEU A 167 -3.73 11.76 -4.04
N LEU A 168 -4.96 12.07 -3.67
CA LEU A 168 -5.28 12.99 -2.57
C LEU A 168 -4.71 12.49 -1.23
N GLN A 169 -4.74 11.19 -0.97
CA GLN A 169 -4.16 10.62 0.24
C GLN A 169 -2.63 10.83 0.30
N ILE A 170 -1.94 10.70 -0.83
CA ILE A 170 -0.48 10.96 -0.91
C ILE A 170 -0.20 12.46 -0.82
N GLN A 171 -1.02 13.29 -1.45
CA GLN A 171 -0.89 14.75 -1.36
C GLN A 171 -1.03 15.25 0.09
N GLU A 172 -1.93 14.67 0.88
CA GLU A 172 -2.09 14.99 2.31
C GLU A 172 -0.78 14.78 3.09
N LEU A 173 0.00 13.70 2.80
CA LEU A 173 1.30 13.51 3.42
C LEU A 173 2.25 14.68 3.14
N VAL A 174 2.32 15.14 1.89
CA VAL A 174 3.20 16.25 1.51
C VAL A 174 2.80 17.55 2.23
N GLN A 175 1.50 17.77 2.42
CA GLN A 175 0.99 18.92 3.18
C GLN A 175 1.41 18.86 4.66
N LEU A 176 1.26 17.69 5.30
CA LEU A 176 1.69 17.47 6.69
C LEU A 176 3.22 17.63 6.86
N GLU A 177 4.00 17.15 5.91
CA GLU A 177 5.45 17.33 5.91
C GLU A 177 5.85 18.80 5.76
N THR A 178 5.14 19.54 4.91
CA THR A 178 5.36 20.98 4.73
C THR A 178 5.02 21.76 6.02
N GLU A 179 3.99 21.34 6.72
CA GLU A 179 3.63 21.91 8.02
C GLU A 179 4.66 21.55 9.08
N LEU A 180 5.09 20.28 9.16
CA LEU A 180 6.07 19.81 10.14
C LEU A 180 7.41 20.56 10.07
N LYS A 181 7.86 20.89 8.86
CA LYS A 181 9.10 21.68 8.63
C LYS A 181 9.09 23.07 9.24
N ARG A 182 7.93 23.56 9.73
CA ARG A 182 7.82 24.87 10.43
C ARG A 182 8.13 24.75 11.93
N TYR A 183 8.25 23.53 12.46
CA TYR A 183 8.47 23.26 13.87
C TYR A 183 9.89 22.80 14.14
N GLN A 184 10.27 22.82 15.41
CA GLN A 184 11.40 22.13 15.97
C GLN A 184 10.91 21.06 16.94
N LEU A 185 11.70 20.06 17.24
CA LEU A 185 11.30 18.93 18.07
C LEU A 185 10.67 19.33 19.43
N ASN A 186 11.15 20.41 20.02
CA ASN A 186 10.73 20.90 21.34
C ASN A 186 9.43 21.73 21.32
N ASN A 187 8.92 22.11 20.13
CA ASN A 187 7.73 22.98 20.03
C ASN A 187 6.62 22.42 19.13
N ILE A 188 6.71 21.16 18.72
CA ILE A 188 5.63 20.51 17.98
C ILE A 188 4.41 20.35 18.88
N PRO A 189 3.22 20.84 18.48
CA PRO A 189 1.99 20.59 19.24
C PRO A 189 1.71 19.10 19.40
N ALA A 190 1.33 18.66 20.59
CA ALA A 190 1.09 17.25 20.87
C ALA A 190 0.03 16.62 19.95
N ASP A 191 -1.05 17.35 19.66
CA ASP A 191 -2.11 16.88 18.75
C ASP A 191 -1.63 16.73 17.32
N PHE A 192 -0.75 17.64 16.86
CA PHE A 192 -0.16 17.53 15.54
C PHE A 192 0.81 16.35 15.46
N PHE A 193 1.63 16.15 16.49
CA PHE A 193 2.50 14.98 16.58
C PHE A 193 1.69 13.67 16.58
N MET A 194 0.60 13.63 17.34
CA MET A 194 -0.33 12.49 17.33
C MET A 194 -0.91 12.24 15.93
N THR A 195 -1.29 13.29 15.21
CA THR A 195 -1.78 13.20 13.82
C THR A 195 -0.75 12.57 12.91
N LEU A 196 0.53 12.97 12.99
CA LEU A 196 1.60 12.37 12.21
C LEU A 196 1.74 10.87 12.50
N LYS A 197 1.69 10.48 13.78
CA LYS A 197 1.77 9.06 14.18
C LYS A 197 0.55 8.27 13.67
N GLN A 198 -0.64 8.82 13.72
CA GLN A 198 -1.87 8.22 13.18
C GLN A 198 -1.84 8.08 11.64
N LYS A 199 -1.12 8.96 10.94
CA LYS A 199 -0.89 8.86 9.49
C LYS A 199 0.26 7.89 9.14
N GLY A 200 0.85 7.23 10.13
CA GLY A 200 1.85 6.18 9.93
C GLY A 200 3.29 6.67 9.76
N TYR A 201 3.60 7.93 10.09
CA TYR A 201 4.98 8.40 10.06
C TYR A 201 5.87 7.66 11.06
N SER A 202 7.01 7.17 10.58
CA SER A 202 8.06 6.64 11.44
C SER A 202 8.80 7.77 12.15
N ASP A 203 9.44 7.44 13.28
CA ASP A 203 10.28 8.40 14.00
C ASP A 203 11.45 8.88 13.13
N GLN A 204 11.97 8.00 12.27
CA GLN A 204 13.03 8.33 11.32
C GLN A 204 12.59 9.38 10.29
N GLN A 205 11.35 9.29 9.77
CA GLN A 205 10.80 10.30 8.84
C GLN A 205 10.62 11.63 9.55
N ILE A 206 10.07 11.63 10.77
CA ILE A 206 9.88 12.84 11.57
C ILE A 206 11.22 13.49 11.86
N ALA A 207 12.20 12.72 12.32
CA ALA A 207 13.55 13.23 12.60
C ALA A 207 14.26 13.80 11.36
N TRP A 208 14.02 13.21 10.19
CA TRP A 208 14.61 13.71 8.94
C TRP A 208 13.97 15.04 8.48
N LEU A 209 12.67 15.21 8.74
CA LEU A 209 11.91 16.41 8.34
C LEU A 209 12.21 17.63 9.24
N LEU A 210 12.59 17.41 10.51
CA LEU A 210 12.96 18.44 11.49
C LEU A 210 14.43 18.87 11.33
#